data_45a548c13e65db79baadf0859b77c10a
#
_entry.id   45a548c13e65db79baadf0859b77c10a
#
_cell.length_a   1.000
_cell.length_b   1.000
_cell.length_c   1.000
_cell.angle_alpha   90.00
_cell.angle_beta   90.00
_cell.angle_gamma   90.00
#
_symmetry.space_group_name_H-M   'P 1'
#
loop_
_entity.id
_entity.type
_entity.pdbx_description
1 polymer ?
#
loop_
_entity_poly.entity_id
_entity_poly.type
_entity_poly.pdbx_seq_one_letter_code
_entity_poly.pdbx_strand_id
1 'polypeptide(L)'
;IITGDFNLEYTDPLHARMVAPFADGTPPLADAWDVAHPGVPYPPTFRIYEKEQPGDPELHCDFIFLSEGLCPRLRAVVVDGQTQVSDHQPVIVTLA
;
A
#
# COMPACT_ATOMS: atom_id res chain seq x y z
N ILE A 1 0.13 -13.26 -0.32
CA ILE A 1 -0.12 -11.85 -0.72
C ILE A 1 -1.50 -11.46 -0.24
N ILE A 2 -1.62 -10.30 0.39
CA ILE A 2 -2.91 -9.70 0.77
C ILE A 2 -2.97 -8.34 0.12
N THR A 3 -4.04 -8.07 -0.64
CA THR A 3 -4.20 -6.80 -1.34
C THR A 3 -5.62 -6.26 -1.19
N GLY A 4 -5.78 -4.96 -1.29
CA GLY A 4 -7.09 -4.33 -1.37
C GLY A 4 -7.13 -2.91 -0.83
N ASP A 5 -8.34 -2.37 -0.84
CA ASP A 5 -8.68 -1.16 -0.12
C ASP A 5 -8.94 -1.51 1.34
N PHE A 6 -8.09 -1.00 2.24
CA PHE A 6 -8.18 -1.27 3.67
C PHE A 6 -9.02 -0.23 4.43
N ASN A 7 -9.48 0.81 3.75
CA ASN A 7 -10.24 1.91 4.35
C ASN A 7 -9.54 2.55 5.56
N LEU A 8 -8.21 2.54 5.56
CA LEU A 8 -7.40 3.19 6.59
C LEU A 8 -6.19 3.85 5.93
N GLU A 9 -5.71 4.91 6.55
CA GLU A 9 -4.53 5.62 6.08
C GLU A 9 -3.24 4.84 6.35
N TYR A 10 -2.23 5.04 5.50
CA TYR A 10 -0.89 4.49 5.73
C TYR A 10 -0.33 4.85 7.12
N THR A 11 -0.67 6.03 7.63
CA THR A 11 -0.22 6.50 8.96
C THR A 11 -1.10 6.01 10.11
N ASP A 12 -2.19 5.30 9.83
CA ASP A 12 -3.05 4.75 10.87
C ASP A 12 -2.31 3.66 11.66
N PRO A 13 -2.44 3.63 13.00
CA PRO A 13 -1.84 2.56 13.81
C PRO A 13 -2.22 1.14 13.40
N LEU A 14 -3.36 0.95 12.75
CA LEU A 14 -3.77 -0.36 12.23
C LEU A 14 -2.87 -0.82 11.07
N HIS A 15 -2.34 0.10 10.24
CA HIS A 15 -1.36 -0.25 9.22
C HIS A 15 -0.10 -0.87 9.86
N ALA A 16 0.42 -0.22 10.91
CA ALA A 16 1.56 -0.76 11.64
C ALA A 16 1.29 -2.15 12.25
N ARG A 17 0.06 -2.41 12.68
CA ARG A 17 -0.35 -3.73 13.19
C ARG A 17 -0.37 -4.82 12.12
N MET A 18 -0.63 -4.46 10.85
CA MET A 18 -0.59 -5.43 9.73
C MET A 18 0.82 -6.00 9.51
N VAL A 19 1.85 -5.23 9.82
CA VAL A 19 3.25 -5.62 9.62
C VAL A 19 3.96 -5.96 10.94
N ALA A 20 3.23 -6.00 12.04
CA ALA A 20 3.79 -6.36 13.34
C ALA A 20 4.09 -7.87 13.43
N PRO A 21 5.09 -8.28 14.24
CA PRO A 21 5.38 -9.68 14.48
C PRO A 21 4.17 -10.41 15.09
N PHE A 22 3.96 -11.67 14.68
CA PHE A 22 2.97 -12.54 15.30
C PHE A 22 3.50 -13.11 16.63
N ALA A 23 2.60 -13.30 17.60
CA ALA A 23 2.98 -13.79 18.93
C ALA A 23 3.53 -15.23 18.94
N ASP A 24 3.18 -16.03 17.93
CA ASP A 24 3.61 -17.44 17.79
C ASP A 24 4.94 -17.62 17.06
N GLY A 25 5.62 -16.51 16.70
CA GLY A 25 6.89 -16.53 15.95
C GLY A 25 6.73 -16.66 14.44
N THR A 26 5.50 -16.69 13.91
CA THR A 26 5.29 -16.59 12.47
C THR A 26 5.90 -15.28 11.94
N PRO A 27 6.66 -15.31 10.84
CA PRO A 27 7.22 -14.09 10.26
C PRO A 27 6.14 -13.07 9.93
N PRO A 28 6.37 -11.78 10.17
CA PRO A 28 5.39 -10.74 9.87
C PRO A 28 5.17 -10.59 8.37
N LEU A 29 4.04 -10.00 8.01
CA LEU A 29 3.83 -9.46 6.66
C LEU A 29 4.72 -8.22 6.47
N ALA A 30 5.01 -7.89 5.23
CA ALA A 30 5.70 -6.66 4.87
C ALA A 30 4.84 -5.86 3.88
N ASP A 31 4.74 -4.55 4.06
CA ASP A 31 4.16 -3.69 3.03
C ASP A 31 5.11 -3.65 1.83
N ALA A 32 4.61 -4.00 0.67
CA ALA A 32 5.42 -4.07 -0.55
C ALA A 32 6.06 -2.71 -0.91
N TRP A 33 5.35 -1.60 -0.66
CA TRP A 33 5.91 -0.26 -0.87
C TRP A 33 7.15 -0.02 0.00
N ASP A 34 7.05 -0.30 1.29
CA ASP A 34 8.14 -0.07 2.23
C ASP A 34 9.37 -0.94 1.92
N VAL A 35 9.13 -2.16 1.41
CA VAL A 35 10.23 -3.04 0.97
C VAL A 35 10.93 -2.49 -0.28
N ALA A 36 10.16 -2.01 -1.25
CA ALA A 36 10.71 -1.50 -2.52
C ALA A 36 11.28 -0.08 -2.41
N HIS A 37 10.69 0.75 -1.54
CA HIS A 37 11.00 2.17 -1.41
C HIS A 37 11.25 2.57 0.05
N PRO A 38 12.28 2.05 0.72
CA PRO A 38 12.53 2.34 2.14
C PRO A 38 12.63 3.84 2.40
N GLY A 39 11.86 4.34 3.36
CA GLY A 39 11.88 5.75 3.76
C GLY A 39 11.19 6.72 2.79
N VAL A 40 10.58 6.22 1.72
CA VAL A 40 9.83 7.04 0.76
C VAL A 40 8.35 7.07 1.17
N PRO A 41 7.73 8.26 1.29
CA PRO A 41 6.31 8.37 1.62
C PRO A 41 5.44 7.60 0.62
N TYR A 42 4.39 6.95 1.13
CA TYR A 42 3.44 6.23 0.30
C TYR A 42 2.66 7.22 -0.56
N PRO A 43 2.55 7.04 -1.89
CA PRO A 43 1.77 7.91 -2.74
C PRO A 43 0.27 7.78 -2.46
N PRO A 44 -0.53 8.83 -2.72
CA PRO A 44 -1.97 8.73 -2.60
C PRO A 44 -2.56 7.77 -3.64
N THR A 45 -3.57 7.01 -3.22
CA THR A 45 -4.25 6.01 -4.05
C THR A 45 -5.73 6.29 -4.26
N PHE A 46 -6.28 7.28 -3.58
CA PHE A 46 -7.70 7.61 -3.64
C PHE A 46 -7.94 9.12 -3.65
N ARG A 47 -8.90 9.56 -4.44
CA ARG A 47 -9.32 10.98 -4.59
C ARG A 47 -8.24 11.93 -5.10
N ILE A 48 -7.33 11.48 -5.93
CA ILE A 48 -6.33 12.41 -6.49
C ILE A 48 -6.90 13.29 -7.62
N TYR A 49 -7.93 12.83 -8.31
CA TYR A 49 -8.62 13.57 -9.38
C TYR A 49 -10.07 13.89 -9.05
N GLU A 50 -10.82 12.95 -8.51
CA GLU A 50 -12.26 13.08 -8.26
C GLU A 50 -12.51 13.37 -6.77
N LYS A 51 -12.64 14.64 -6.45
CA LYS A 51 -12.98 15.09 -5.11
C LYS A 51 -14.47 15.43 -5.05
N GLU A 52 -15.13 15.00 -3.99
CA GLU A 52 -16.55 15.32 -3.78
C GLU A 52 -16.74 16.81 -3.49
N GLN A 53 -15.77 17.40 -2.77
CA GLN A 53 -15.75 18.82 -2.47
C GLN A 53 -14.34 19.39 -2.62
N PRO A 54 -14.22 20.70 -2.94
CA PRO A 54 -12.93 21.37 -2.94
C PRO A 54 -12.25 21.23 -1.58
N GLY A 55 -10.99 20.78 -1.57
CA GLY A 55 -10.21 20.61 -0.35
C GLY A 55 -10.31 19.24 0.32
N ASP A 56 -11.11 18.30 -0.23
CA ASP A 56 -11.10 16.94 0.25
C ASP A 56 -9.68 16.34 0.17
N PRO A 57 -9.23 15.66 1.21
CA PRO A 57 -7.88 15.09 1.23
C PRO A 57 -7.77 13.92 0.25
N GLU A 58 -6.58 13.75 -0.30
CA GLU A 58 -6.17 12.50 -0.92
C GLU A 58 -5.93 11.46 0.18
N LEU A 59 -6.25 10.20 -0.10
CA LEU A 59 -6.08 9.12 0.87
C LEU A 59 -5.09 8.07 0.35
N HIS A 60 -4.43 7.38 1.28
CA HIS A 60 -3.42 6.36 1.05
C HIS A 60 -3.90 5.06 1.67
N CYS A 61 -4.86 4.40 1.03
CA CYS A 61 -5.64 3.33 1.66
C CYS A 61 -5.63 1.98 0.93
N ASP A 62 -4.93 1.90 -0.19
CA ASP A 62 -4.80 0.67 -0.98
C ASP A 62 -3.40 0.10 -0.82
N PHE A 63 -3.29 -1.12 -0.26
CA PHE A 63 -2.01 -1.72 0.08
C PHE A 63 -1.84 -3.11 -0.51
N ILE A 64 -0.58 -3.51 -0.65
CA ILE A 64 -0.18 -4.89 -0.98
C ILE A 64 0.81 -5.35 0.09
N PHE A 65 0.39 -6.34 0.88
CA PHE A 65 1.25 -6.97 1.87
C PHE A 65 1.78 -8.30 1.34
N LEU A 66 3.05 -8.55 1.55
CA LEU A 66 3.75 -9.77 1.15
C LEU A 66 4.14 -10.59 2.38
N SER A 67 4.10 -11.91 2.25
CA SER A 67 4.79 -12.77 3.21
C SER A 67 6.31 -12.58 3.08
N GLU A 68 7.04 -12.81 4.17
CA GLU A 68 8.49 -12.65 4.22
C GLU A 68 9.20 -13.38 3.07
N GLY A 69 8.79 -14.61 2.76
CA GLY A 69 9.39 -15.43 1.70
C GLY A 69 9.24 -14.85 0.30
N LEU A 70 8.30 -13.93 0.08
CA LEU A 70 8.13 -13.26 -1.22
C LEU A 70 8.96 -11.99 -1.35
N CYS A 71 9.38 -11.38 -0.26
CA CYS A 71 10.13 -10.12 -0.31
C CYS A 71 11.38 -10.18 -1.19
N PRO A 72 12.20 -11.26 -1.17
CA PRO A 72 13.35 -11.34 -2.07
C PRO A 72 13.00 -11.42 -3.56
N ARG A 73 11.76 -11.76 -3.87
CA ARG A 73 11.26 -11.84 -5.26
C ARG A 73 10.67 -10.52 -5.76
N LEU A 74 10.53 -9.53 -4.89
CA LEU A 74 9.98 -8.23 -5.25
C LEU A 74 10.95 -7.51 -6.20
N ARG A 75 10.43 -7.03 -7.34
CA ARG A 75 11.18 -6.29 -8.35
C ARG A 75 10.77 -4.84 -8.46
N ALA A 76 9.48 -4.56 -8.33
CA ALA A 76 8.98 -3.20 -8.39
C ALA A 76 7.64 -3.07 -7.67
N VAL A 77 7.39 -1.89 -7.13
CA VAL A 77 6.07 -1.44 -6.69
C VAL A 77 5.85 -0.06 -7.27
N VAL A 78 4.74 0.12 -7.96
CA VAL A 78 4.36 1.39 -8.59
C VAL A 78 2.92 1.72 -8.22
N VAL A 79 2.67 2.96 -7.84
CA VAL A 79 1.32 3.53 -7.82
C VAL A 79 1.16 4.34 -9.10
N ASP A 80 0.21 3.94 -9.96
CA ASP A 80 -0.09 4.68 -11.20
C ASP A 80 -0.92 5.91 -10.87
N GLY A 81 -0.26 7.04 -10.73
CA GLY A 81 -0.89 8.32 -10.42
C GLY A 81 -1.57 9.00 -11.62
N GLN A 82 -1.58 8.40 -12.82
CA GLN A 82 -2.09 9.04 -14.03
C GLN A 82 -3.41 8.48 -14.54
N THR A 83 -3.69 7.22 -14.26
CA THR A 83 -4.96 6.59 -14.63
C THR A 83 -6.14 7.27 -13.94
N GLN A 84 -7.22 7.54 -14.71
CA GLN A 84 -8.43 8.20 -14.23
C GLN A 84 -9.70 7.38 -14.48
N VAL A 85 -9.57 6.07 -14.67
CA VAL A 85 -10.72 5.19 -14.92
C VAL A 85 -11.49 4.81 -13.65
N SER A 86 -10.94 5.13 -12.50
CA SER A 86 -11.51 4.89 -11.17
C SER A 86 -11.12 6.04 -10.25
N ASP A 87 -11.83 6.21 -9.15
CA ASP A 87 -11.45 7.10 -8.05
C ASP A 87 -10.31 6.52 -7.18
N HIS A 88 -9.94 5.25 -7.39
CA HIS A 88 -8.72 4.64 -6.87
C HIS A 88 -7.64 4.53 -7.95
N GLN A 89 -6.39 4.66 -7.51
CA GLN A 89 -5.23 4.46 -8.38
C GLN A 89 -4.74 3.01 -8.33
N PRO A 90 -4.32 2.44 -9.46
CA PRO A 90 -3.71 1.12 -9.47
C PRO A 90 -2.43 1.07 -8.63
N VAL A 91 -2.31 0.08 -7.77
CA VAL A 91 -1.06 -0.29 -7.11
C VAL A 91 -0.55 -1.57 -7.74
N ILE A 92 0.65 -1.52 -8.31
CA ILE A 92 1.20 -2.58 -9.16
C ILE A 92 2.46 -3.14 -8.52
N VAL A 93 2.46 -4.44 -8.28
CA VAL A 93 3.63 -5.18 -7.80
C VAL A 93 4.14 -6.10 -8.90
N THR A 94 5.45 -6.08 -9.10
CA THR A 94 6.15 -7.02 -9.99
C THR A 94 7.00 -7.96 -9.16
N LEU A 95 6.78 -9.25 -9.33
CA LEU A 95 7.57 -10.32 -8.70
C LEU A 95 8.35 -11.11 -9.76
N ALA A 96 9.53 -11.57 -9.39
CA ALA A 96 10.30 -12.47 -10.23
C ALA A 96 10.00 -13.93 -9.96
#